data_f83e99949ccb1ad51762254376dc5cc8
#
_entry.id   f83e99949ccb1ad51762254376dc5cc8
#
_cell.length_a   1.000
_cell.length_b   1.000
_cell.length_c   1.000
_cell.angle_alpha   90.00
_cell.angle_beta   90.00
_cell.angle_gamma   90.00
#
_symmetry.space_group_name_H-M   'P 1'
#
loop_
_entity.id
_entity.type
_entity.pdbx_description
1 polymer ?
#
loop_
_entity_poly.entity_id
_entity_poly.type
_entity_poly.pdbx_seq_one_letter_code
_entity_poly.pdbx_strand_id
1 'polypeptide(L)'
;MKDTICTAIGIIGGVIASLFGGWETALQTLVIFMAIDYITGLVVAGVFHASPKTKTGALESKAGWKGLIRKGETLLIVLVACQLDAVIGGSFVRDAASIGFSANEAISIVENAGLMGLPIPAAITKAIDILKQRAETPEKGKD
;
A
#
# COMPACT_ATOMS: atom_id res chain seq x y z
N MET A 1 29.53 -6.75 -14.21
CA MET A 1 28.99 -5.95 -13.08
C MET A 1 27.47 -5.78 -13.16
N LYS A 2 26.91 -5.29 -14.26
CA LYS A 2 25.44 -5.08 -14.39
C LYS A 2 24.66 -6.39 -14.20
N ASP A 3 25.10 -7.49 -14.83
CA ASP A 3 24.42 -8.78 -14.75
C ASP A 3 24.46 -9.37 -13.34
N THR A 4 25.56 -9.19 -12.60
CA THR A 4 25.70 -9.63 -11.22
C THR A 4 24.75 -8.87 -10.29
N ILE A 5 24.62 -7.55 -10.49
CA ILE A 5 23.68 -6.70 -9.72
C ILE A 5 22.24 -7.09 -10.01
N CYS A 6 21.88 -7.27 -11.29
CA CYS A 6 20.53 -7.70 -11.68
C CYS A 6 20.18 -9.08 -11.11
N THR A 7 21.14 -10.01 -11.13
CA THR A 7 20.96 -11.36 -10.55
C THR A 7 20.76 -11.27 -9.04
N ALA A 8 21.58 -10.50 -8.33
CA ALA A 8 21.45 -10.29 -6.88
C ALA A 8 20.09 -9.69 -6.51
N ILE A 9 19.65 -8.67 -7.24
CA ILE A 9 18.34 -8.03 -7.03
C ILE A 9 17.22 -9.04 -7.30
N GLY A 10 17.33 -9.86 -8.35
CA GLY A 10 16.36 -10.88 -8.67
C GLY A 10 16.23 -11.97 -7.59
N ILE A 11 17.36 -12.43 -7.06
CA ILE A 11 17.39 -13.41 -5.97
C ILE A 11 16.77 -12.84 -4.69
N ILE A 12 17.18 -11.62 -4.29
CA ILE A 12 16.65 -10.95 -3.10
C ILE A 12 15.16 -10.71 -3.26
N GLY A 13 14.72 -10.20 -4.42
CA GLY A 13 13.31 -9.98 -4.72
C GLY A 13 12.49 -11.27 -4.68
N GLY A 14 13.03 -12.37 -5.21
CA GLY A 14 12.41 -13.70 -5.18
C GLY A 14 12.25 -14.25 -3.76
N VAL A 15 13.28 -14.09 -2.92
CA VAL A 15 13.22 -14.50 -1.50
C VAL A 15 12.18 -13.66 -0.76
N ILE A 16 12.18 -12.35 -0.93
CA ILE A 16 11.20 -11.47 -0.31
C ILE A 16 9.78 -11.84 -0.76
N ALA A 17 9.55 -12.02 -2.06
CA ALA A 17 8.24 -12.42 -2.60
C ALA A 17 7.77 -13.75 -2.02
N SER A 18 8.66 -14.72 -1.84
CA SER A 18 8.32 -16.02 -1.24
C SER A 18 7.88 -15.92 0.21
N LEU A 19 8.46 -15.00 0.99
CA LEU A 19 8.04 -14.75 2.38
C LEU A 19 6.60 -14.23 2.49
N PHE A 20 6.13 -13.52 1.47
CA PHE A 20 4.75 -13.03 1.37
C PHE A 20 3.78 -14.06 0.74
N GLY A 21 4.23 -15.29 0.53
CA GLY A 21 3.40 -16.33 -0.11
C GLY A 21 3.29 -16.17 -1.62
N GLY A 22 4.22 -15.47 -2.24
CA GLY A 22 4.24 -15.16 -3.66
C GLY A 22 3.81 -13.73 -3.98
N TRP A 23 4.05 -13.34 -5.23
CA TRP A 23 3.70 -12.01 -5.72
C TRP A 23 2.30 -12.02 -6.32
N GLU A 24 1.29 -11.91 -5.45
CA GLU A 24 -0.12 -11.94 -5.85
C GLU A 24 -0.68 -10.53 -6.12
N THR A 25 -1.81 -10.47 -6.84
CA THR A 25 -2.46 -9.24 -7.26
C THR A 25 -2.78 -8.30 -6.08
N ALA A 26 -3.25 -8.82 -4.95
CA ALA A 26 -3.57 -8.01 -3.78
C ALA A 26 -2.33 -7.34 -3.19
N LEU A 27 -1.22 -8.08 -3.05
CA LEU A 27 0.04 -7.54 -2.56
C LEU A 27 0.65 -6.55 -3.56
N GLN A 28 0.62 -6.88 -4.85
CA GLN A 28 1.08 -5.99 -5.91
C GLN A 28 0.31 -4.67 -5.92
N THR A 29 -1.00 -4.73 -5.81
CA THR A 29 -1.86 -3.54 -5.73
C THR A 29 -1.51 -2.68 -4.53
N LEU A 30 -1.31 -3.29 -3.36
CA LEU A 30 -0.90 -2.58 -2.15
C LEU A 30 0.42 -1.83 -2.37
N VAL A 31 1.44 -2.50 -2.88
CA VAL A 31 2.76 -1.88 -3.12
C VAL A 31 2.67 -0.72 -4.12
N ILE A 32 1.90 -0.90 -5.20
CA ILE A 32 1.67 0.16 -6.19
C ILE A 32 0.96 1.35 -5.55
N PHE A 33 -0.10 1.12 -4.78
CA PHE A 33 -0.84 2.20 -4.11
C PHE A 33 0.01 2.92 -3.07
N MET A 34 0.83 2.19 -2.32
CA MET A 34 1.79 2.79 -1.39
C MET A 34 2.78 3.73 -2.09
N ALA A 35 3.29 3.32 -3.25
CA ALA A 35 4.19 4.14 -4.06
C ALA A 35 3.47 5.39 -4.59
N ILE A 36 2.27 5.25 -5.13
CA ILE A 36 1.47 6.38 -5.65
C ILE A 36 1.10 7.34 -4.53
N ASP A 37 0.64 6.83 -3.38
CA ASP A 37 0.31 7.67 -2.22
C ASP A 37 1.53 8.47 -1.74
N TYR A 38 2.69 7.82 -1.65
CA TYR A 38 3.92 8.50 -1.23
C TYR A 38 4.32 9.59 -2.23
N ILE A 39 4.32 9.30 -3.53
CA ILE A 39 4.67 10.26 -4.59
C ILE A 39 3.67 11.42 -4.60
N THR A 40 2.37 11.15 -4.56
CA THR A 40 1.33 12.20 -4.55
C THR A 40 1.40 13.04 -3.29
N GLY A 41 1.70 12.45 -2.14
CA GLY A 41 1.94 13.17 -0.89
C GLY A 41 3.14 14.11 -0.97
N LEU A 42 4.25 13.68 -1.61
CA LEU A 42 5.41 14.54 -1.86
C LEU A 42 5.07 15.71 -2.79
N VAL A 43 4.26 15.46 -3.82
CA VAL A 43 3.80 16.52 -4.74
C VAL A 43 2.90 17.53 -4.02
N VAL A 44 1.96 17.06 -3.20
CA VAL A 44 1.10 17.94 -2.37
C VAL A 44 1.94 18.85 -1.47
N ALA A 45 2.96 18.32 -0.83
CA ALA A 45 3.84 19.09 0.05
C ALA A 45 4.83 19.97 -0.72
N GLY A 46 5.50 19.43 -1.73
CA GLY A 46 6.61 20.10 -2.42
C GLY A 46 6.18 21.10 -3.49
N VAL A 47 5.05 20.84 -4.17
CA VAL A 47 4.57 21.70 -5.27
C VAL A 47 3.40 22.57 -4.82
N PHE A 48 2.41 21.98 -4.15
CA PHE A 48 1.18 22.68 -3.75
C PHE A 48 1.25 23.30 -2.36
N HIS A 49 2.24 22.93 -1.54
CA HIS A 49 2.38 23.39 -0.15
C HIS A 49 1.10 23.23 0.69
N ALA A 50 0.34 22.16 0.44
CA ALA A 50 -0.96 21.89 1.01
C ALA A 50 -1.02 20.63 1.86
N SER A 51 0.14 20.11 2.32
CA SER A 51 0.20 18.88 3.12
C SER A 51 -0.41 19.08 4.50
N PRO A 52 -1.41 18.26 4.89
CA PRO A 52 -1.93 18.26 6.25
C PRO A 52 -0.97 17.60 7.26
N LYS A 53 0.06 16.93 6.80
CA LYS A 53 1.05 16.20 7.62
C LYS A 53 2.16 17.09 8.17
N THR A 54 2.26 18.34 7.71
CA THR A 54 3.24 19.32 8.14
C THR A 54 2.56 20.61 8.61
N LYS A 55 3.19 21.34 9.53
CA LYS A 55 2.61 22.58 10.08
C LYS A 55 2.51 23.69 9.04
N THR A 56 3.44 23.74 8.10
CA THR A 56 3.52 24.77 7.06
C THR A 56 2.83 24.36 5.75
N GLY A 57 2.39 23.12 5.63
CA GLY A 57 1.92 22.53 4.36
C GLY A 57 3.05 22.17 3.39
N ALA A 58 4.27 22.61 3.64
CA ALA A 58 5.43 22.40 2.78
C ALA A 58 6.09 21.04 3.03
N LEU A 59 7.00 20.66 2.12
CA LEU A 59 7.79 19.43 2.23
C LEU A 59 8.76 19.51 3.41
N GLU A 60 8.65 18.54 4.31
CA GLU A 60 9.56 18.36 5.44
C GLU A 60 10.14 16.93 5.41
N SER A 61 11.46 16.82 5.49
CA SER A 61 12.18 15.53 5.49
C SER A 61 11.68 14.59 6.59
N LYS A 62 11.40 15.11 7.78
CA LYS A 62 10.88 14.34 8.92
C LYS A 62 9.52 13.71 8.63
N ALA A 63 8.61 14.45 8.01
CA ALA A 63 7.28 13.95 7.64
C ALA A 63 7.38 12.90 6.53
N GLY A 64 8.23 13.12 5.53
CA GLY A 64 8.50 12.16 4.45
C GLY A 64 9.08 10.86 4.98
N TRP A 65 10.04 10.94 5.89
CA TRP A 65 10.67 9.77 6.50
C TRP A 65 9.68 8.97 7.37
N LYS A 66 8.86 9.65 8.17
CA LYS A 66 7.78 9.01 8.93
C LYS A 66 6.78 8.27 8.04
N GLY A 67 6.42 8.87 6.90
CA GLY A 67 5.55 8.25 5.92
C GLY A 67 6.14 6.96 5.36
N LEU A 68 7.44 6.97 5.03
CA LEU A 68 8.15 5.80 4.53
C LEU A 68 8.24 4.68 5.56
N ILE A 69 8.57 5.01 6.82
CA ILE A 69 8.61 4.04 7.93
C ILE A 69 7.23 3.41 8.12
N ARG A 70 6.16 4.19 8.13
CA ARG A 70 4.79 3.68 8.28
C ARG A 70 4.42 2.69 7.17
N LYS A 71 4.84 2.95 5.96
CA LYS A 71 4.65 2.00 4.84
C LYS A 71 5.44 0.72 5.03
N GLY A 72 6.66 0.81 5.54
CA GLY A 72 7.45 -0.35 5.95
C GLY A 72 6.76 -1.18 7.03
N GLU A 73 6.22 -0.55 8.06
CA GLU A 73 5.43 -1.20 9.12
C GLU A 73 4.19 -1.90 8.56
N THR A 74 3.49 -1.28 7.61
CA THR A 74 2.34 -1.90 6.93
C THR A 74 2.73 -3.19 6.24
N LEU A 75 3.86 -3.22 5.52
CA LEU A 75 4.36 -4.44 4.88
C LEU A 75 4.75 -5.51 5.91
N LEU A 76 5.30 -5.13 7.05
CA LEU A 76 5.59 -6.08 8.14
C LEU A 76 4.30 -6.71 8.69
N ILE A 77 3.22 -5.95 8.83
CA ILE A 77 1.92 -6.49 9.25
C ILE A 77 1.36 -7.46 8.21
N VAL A 78 1.48 -7.15 6.92
CA VAL A 78 1.09 -8.09 5.85
C VAL A 78 1.93 -9.36 5.91
N LEU A 79 3.23 -9.26 6.20
CA LEU A 79 4.09 -10.42 6.39
C LEU A 79 3.64 -11.28 7.59
N VAL A 80 3.26 -10.66 8.70
CA VAL A 80 2.65 -11.35 9.85
C VAL A 80 1.38 -12.08 9.42
N ALA A 81 0.51 -11.44 8.66
CA ALA A 81 -0.70 -12.05 8.11
C ALA A 81 -0.38 -13.29 7.25
N CYS A 82 0.65 -13.21 6.41
CA CYS A 82 1.13 -14.36 5.62
C CYS A 82 1.58 -15.53 6.52
N GLN A 83 2.29 -15.25 7.60
CA GLN A 83 2.75 -16.28 8.53
C GLN A 83 1.59 -16.90 9.31
N LEU A 84 0.58 -16.10 9.68
CA LEU A 84 -0.63 -16.61 10.30
C LEU A 84 -1.38 -17.57 9.38
N ASP A 85 -1.55 -17.19 8.12
CA ASP A 85 -2.15 -18.07 7.10
C ASP A 85 -1.37 -19.36 6.90
N ALA A 86 -0.04 -19.31 6.91
CA ALA A 86 0.81 -20.48 6.80
C ALA A 86 0.60 -21.47 7.97
N VAL A 87 0.34 -20.97 9.17
CA VAL A 87 0.06 -21.77 10.36
C VAL A 87 -1.36 -22.32 10.37
N ILE A 88 -2.34 -21.50 9.97
CA ILE A 88 -3.76 -21.85 9.97
C ILE A 88 -4.12 -22.74 8.77
N GLY A 89 -3.42 -22.58 7.66
CA GLY A 89 -3.71 -23.26 6.40
C GLY A 89 -4.74 -22.50 5.55
N GLY A 90 -4.33 -21.36 4.96
CA GLY A 90 -5.20 -20.54 4.15
C GLY A 90 -4.48 -19.34 3.54
N SER A 91 -5.25 -18.39 3.03
CA SER A 91 -4.74 -17.12 2.49
C SER A 91 -5.60 -15.92 2.90
N PHE A 92 -6.65 -16.13 3.69
CA PHE A 92 -7.65 -15.10 3.93
C PHE A 92 -7.13 -13.94 4.80
N VAL A 93 -6.23 -14.18 5.75
CA VAL A 93 -5.69 -13.12 6.63
C VAL A 93 -4.80 -12.18 5.81
N ARG A 94 -3.93 -12.74 4.99
CA ARG A 94 -3.08 -11.98 4.07
C ARG A 94 -3.90 -11.16 3.08
N ASP A 95 -4.90 -11.80 2.46
CA ASP A 95 -5.73 -11.16 1.45
C ASP A 95 -6.57 -10.04 2.08
N ALA A 96 -7.18 -10.27 3.23
CA ALA A 96 -7.93 -9.25 3.97
C ALA A 96 -7.03 -8.08 4.40
N ALA A 97 -5.84 -8.35 4.91
CA ALA A 97 -4.88 -7.32 5.28
C ALA A 97 -4.44 -6.49 4.06
N SER A 98 -4.06 -7.16 2.96
CA SER A 98 -3.62 -6.48 1.73
C SER A 98 -4.74 -5.63 1.12
N ILE A 99 -5.97 -6.12 1.08
CA ILE A 99 -7.14 -5.40 0.58
C ILE A 99 -7.48 -4.21 1.50
N GLY A 100 -7.48 -4.40 2.82
CA GLY A 100 -7.77 -3.36 3.79
C GLY A 100 -6.76 -2.22 3.73
N PHE A 101 -5.47 -2.53 3.70
CA PHE A 101 -4.42 -1.52 3.55
C PHE A 101 -4.47 -0.85 2.17
N SER A 102 -4.77 -1.59 1.10
CA SER A 102 -4.95 -1.01 -0.24
C SER A 102 -6.10 0.00 -0.27
N ALA A 103 -7.21 -0.28 0.40
CA ALA A 103 -8.32 0.66 0.54
C ALA A 103 -7.88 1.95 1.25
N ASN A 104 -7.11 1.85 2.33
CA ASN A 104 -6.57 3.00 3.06
C ASN A 104 -5.61 3.83 2.19
N GLU A 105 -4.71 3.17 1.46
CA GLU A 105 -3.81 3.87 0.52
C GLU A 105 -4.59 4.56 -0.60
N ALA A 106 -5.63 3.92 -1.15
CA ALA A 106 -6.49 4.50 -2.18
C ALA A 106 -7.24 5.74 -1.67
N ILE A 107 -7.71 5.73 -0.42
CA ILE A 107 -8.33 6.91 0.21
C ILE A 107 -7.31 8.04 0.30
N SER A 108 -6.12 7.76 0.77
CA SER A 108 -5.05 8.76 0.88
C SER A 108 -4.67 9.36 -0.49
N ILE A 109 -4.61 8.53 -1.54
CA ILE A 109 -4.38 8.97 -2.92
C ILE A 109 -5.50 9.93 -3.38
N VAL A 110 -6.76 9.58 -3.10
CA VAL A 110 -7.91 10.42 -3.44
C VAL A 110 -7.90 11.75 -2.67
N GLU A 111 -7.54 11.72 -1.39
CA GLU A 111 -7.35 12.93 -0.58
C GLU A 111 -6.24 13.81 -1.12
N ASN A 112 -5.09 13.22 -1.49
CA ASN A 112 -3.99 13.95 -2.13
C ASN A 112 -4.43 14.59 -3.45
N ALA A 113 -5.17 13.86 -4.28
CA ALA A 113 -5.72 14.38 -5.53
C ALA A 113 -6.68 15.56 -5.29
N GLY A 114 -7.53 15.47 -4.27
CA GLY A 114 -8.43 16.56 -3.85
C GLY A 114 -7.66 17.80 -3.41
N LEU A 115 -6.57 17.64 -2.66
CA LEU A 115 -5.69 18.75 -2.25
C LEU A 115 -4.96 19.40 -3.44
N MET A 116 -4.75 18.66 -4.52
CA MET A 116 -4.21 19.18 -5.78
C MET A 116 -5.30 19.79 -6.70
N GLY A 117 -6.56 19.78 -6.30
CA GLY A 117 -7.68 20.30 -7.09
C GLY A 117 -8.17 19.39 -8.21
N LEU A 118 -7.80 18.12 -8.20
CA LEU A 118 -8.25 17.15 -9.20
C LEU A 118 -9.65 16.63 -8.87
N PRO A 119 -10.59 16.61 -9.83
CA PRO A 119 -11.89 15.99 -9.62
C PRO A 119 -11.77 14.47 -9.60
N ILE A 120 -12.40 13.82 -8.64
CA ILE A 120 -12.38 12.36 -8.50
C ILE A 120 -13.69 11.79 -9.05
N PRO A 121 -13.64 10.93 -10.09
CA PRO A 121 -14.82 10.23 -10.58
C PRO A 121 -15.49 9.39 -9.49
N ALA A 122 -16.82 9.42 -9.43
CA ALA A 122 -17.61 8.65 -8.46
C ALA A 122 -17.35 7.14 -8.52
N ALA A 123 -16.98 6.63 -9.69
CA ALA A 123 -16.61 5.22 -9.87
C ALA A 123 -15.40 4.81 -9.01
N ILE A 124 -14.41 5.70 -8.84
CA ILE A 124 -13.24 5.43 -8.00
C ILE A 124 -13.63 5.37 -6.54
N THR A 125 -14.43 6.31 -6.05
CA THR A 125 -14.92 6.33 -4.67
C THR A 125 -15.75 5.08 -4.35
N LYS A 126 -16.63 4.67 -5.25
CA LYS A 126 -17.42 3.44 -5.11
C LYS A 126 -16.54 2.18 -5.07
N ALA A 127 -15.49 2.13 -5.90
CA ALA A 127 -14.55 1.00 -5.90
C ALA A 127 -13.81 0.89 -4.57
N ILE A 128 -13.42 2.02 -3.97
CA ILE A 128 -12.78 2.06 -2.64
C ILE A 128 -13.73 1.54 -1.57
N ASP A 129 -15.01 1.93 -1.59
CA ASP A 129 -16.02 1.44 -0.65
C ASP A 129 -16.21 -0.09 -0.76
N ILE A 130 -16.18 -0.63 -1.98
CA ILE A 130 -16.22 -2.08 -2.21
C ILE A 130 -15.00 -2.78 -1.61
N LEU A 131 -13.80 -2.20 -1.76
CA LEU A 131 -12.58 -2.75 -1.17
C LEU A 131 -12.66 -2.79 0.36
N LYS A 132 -13.16 -1.73 0.99
CA LYS A 132 -13.38 -1.69 2.43
C LYS A 132 -14.31 -2.80 2.91
N GLN A 133 -15.44 -2.97 2.26
CA GLN A 133 -16.40 -4.01 2.59
C GLN A 133 -15.79 -5.41 2.47
N ARG A 134 -15.00 -5.67 1.43
CA ARG A 134 -14.30 -6.95 1.26
C ARG A 134 -13.26 -7.22 2.34
N ALA A 135 -12.58 -6.20 2.83
CA ALA A 135 -11.61 -6.33 3.91
C ALA A 135 -12.28 -6.68 5.25
N GLU A 136 -13.48 -6.14 5.49
CA GLU A 136 -14.26 -6.36 6.72
C GLU A 136 -15.04 -7.68 6.72
N THR A 137 -15.36 -8.19 5.55
CA THR A 137 -16.11 -9.45 5.39
C THR A 137 -15.20 -10.47 4.69
N PRO A 138 -14.41 -11.25 5.43
CA PRO A 138 -13.65 -12.34 4.83
C PRO A 138 -14.63 -13.31 4.17
N GLU A 139 -14.44 -13.59 2.89
CA GLU A 139 -15.21 -14.63 2.22
C GLU A 139 -15.08 -15.93 3.04
N LYS A 140 -16.18 -16.39 3.60
CA LYS A 140 -16.29 -17.77 4.04
C LYS A 140 -15.99 -18.60 2.80
N GLY A 141 -14.89 -19.37 2.85
CA GLY A 141 -14.50 -20.23 1.77
C GLY A 141 -15.71 -20.95 1.22
N LYS A 142 -15.88 -20.89 -0.07
CA LYS A 142 -16.81 -21.78 -0.76
C LYS A 142 -16.22 -23.17 -0.61
N ASP A 143 -16.78 -23.93 0.32
CA ASP A 143 -16.64 -25.38 0.34
C ASP A 143 -17.15 -25.98 -0.97
#